data_f7b2ebc7170a81c369ac0a2548950e66
#
_entry.id   f7b2ebc7170a81c369ac0a2548950e66
#
_cell.length_a   1.000
_cell.length_b   1.000
_cell.length_c   1.000
_cell.angle_alpha   90.00
_cell.angle_beta   90.00
_cell.angle_gamma   90.00
#
_symmetry.space_group_name_H-M   'P 1'
#
loop_
_entity.id
_entity.type
_entity.pdbx_description
1 polymer ?
#
loop_
_entity_poly.entity_id
_entity_poly.type
_entity_poly.pdbx_seq_one_letter_code
_entity_poly.pdbx_strand_id
1 'polypeptide(L)'
;LLLFSGSSFVGRHFRSALRDDQLFWTFCQKPEAGGLPFDVRKHRLADLPAAALKARHAIVLLGDTSLERCAAQPEVTRETNVEGLIRLLHDLLEHQIFPVFFSTDNVFDGHQGNYREVDPATPVIEYGRQKAAVEQFLSESGKPHLLLRLSKIYGLRPGDGTLITGLVDQIQKG
;
A
#
# COMPACT_ATOMS: atom_id res chain seq x y z
N LEU A 1 -6.12 12.50 -9.61
CA LEU A 1 -5.78 11.53 -8.56
C LEU A 1 -4.81 10.48 -9.08
N LEU A 2 -3.79 10.13 -8.31
CA LEU A 2 -2.93 8.97 -8.54
C LEU A 2 -3.35 7.80 -7.64
N LEU A 3 -3.34 6.58 -8.17
CA LEU A 3 -3.60 5.36 -7.41
C LEU A 3 -2.49 4.34 -7.70
N PHE A 4 -1.55 4.21 -6.79
CA PHE A 4 -0.51 3.21 -6.88
C PHE A 4 -1.03 1.83 -6.44
N SER A 5 -0.74 0.80 -7.25
CA SER A 5 -1.27 -0.56 -7.10
C SER A 5 -2.79 -0.68 -7.36
N GLY A 6 -3.28 0.05 -8.36
CA GLY A 6 -4.69 0.01 -8.75
C GLY A 6 -5.18 -1.37 -9.24
N SER A 7 -4.28 -2.28 -9.61
CA SER A 7 -4.58 -3.68 -9.96
C SER A 7 -4.76 -4.60 -8.75
N SER A 8 -4.42 -4.15 -7.53
CA SER A 8 -4.62 -4.92 -6.30
C SER A 8 -6.10 -5.08 -5.95
N PHE A 9 -6.43 -5.98 -5.02
CA PHE A 9 -7.79 -6.14 -4.52
C PHE A 9 -8.41 -4.81 -4.07
N VAL A 10 -7.75 -4.09 -3.17
CA VAL A 10 -8.20 -2.78 -2.68
C VAL A 10 -8.21 -1.74 -3.79
N GLY A 11 -7.17 -1.74 -4.65
CA GLY A 11 -7.06 -0.81 -5.77
C GLY A 11 -8.22 -0.90 -6.75
N ARG A 12 -8.67 -2.11 -7.09
CA ARG A 12 -9.85 -2.31 -7.95
C ARG A 12 -11.13 -1.75 -7.34
N HIS A 13 -11.29 -1.85 -6.02
CA HIS A 13 -12.43 -1.24 -5.32
C HIS A 13 -12.37 0.29 -5.37
N PHE A 14 -11.19 0.89 -5.20
CA PHE A 14 -11.02 2.34 -5.40
C PHE A 14 -11.34 2.76 -6.82
N ARG A 15 -10.84 2.05 -7.83
CA ARG A 15 -11.16 2.34 -9.25
C ARG A 15 -12.64 2.27 -9.55
N SER A 16 -13.34 1.32 -8.93
CA SER A 16 -14.80 1.16 -9.09
C SER A 16 -15.59 2.26 -8.40
N ALA A 17 -15.11 2.74 -7.24
CA ALA A 17 -15.80 3.76 -6.43
C ALA A 17 -15.51 5.18 -6.90
N LEU A 18 -14.27 5.44 -7.31
CA LEU A 18 -13.80 6.74 -7.78
C LEU A 18 -14.04 6.85 -9.30
N ARG A 19 -15.25 7.14 -9.71
CA ARG A 19 -15.61 7.41 -11.10
C ARG A 19 -15.03 8.76 -11.57
N ASP A 20 -13.71 8.86 -11.57
CA ASP A 20 -12.98 10.08 -11.93
C ASP A 20 -12.26 9.87 -13.27
N ASP A 21 -12.63 10.62 -14.29
CA ASP A 21 -11.98 10.62 -15.60
C ASP A 21 -10.51 11.07 -15.53
N GLN A 22 -10.08 11.64 -14.40
CA GLN A 22 -8.71 12.04 -14.12
C GLN A 22 -7.97 11.07 -13.17
N LEU A 23 -8.43 9.83 -13.04
CA LEU A 23 -7.75 8.81 -12.25
C LEU A 23 -6.64 8.15 -13.06
N PHE A 24 -5.40 8.41 -12.69
CA PHE A 24 -4.24 7.63 -13.13
C PHE A 24 -3.96 6.52 -12.13
N TRP A 25 -3.87 5.28 -12.58
CA TRP A 25 -3.60 4.15 -11.71
C TRP A 25 -2.51 3.25 -12.27
N THR A 26 -1.83 2.52 -11.37
CA THR A 26 -0.67 1.72 -11.74
C THR A 26 -0.85 0.23 -11.47
N PHE A 27 -0.09 -0.57 -12.23
CA PHE A 27 0.12 -2.00 -11.99
C PHE A 27 1.62 -2.31 -11.99
N CYS A 28 2.03 -3.45 -11.36
CA CYS A 28 3.42 -3.87 -11.36
C CYS A 28 3.66 -5.09 -12.27
N GLN A 29 2.99 -6.22 -12.00
CA GLN A 29 3.32 -7.49 -12.67
C GLN A 29 2.37 -7.85 -13.82
N LYS A 30 1.07 -7.61 -13.63
CA LYS A 30 0.03 -8.01 -14.61
C LYS A 30 -0.51 -6.77 -15.31
N PRO A 31 -0.21 -6.61 -16.62
CA PRO A 31 -0.77 -5.51 -17.40
C PRO A 31 -2.30 -5.53 -17.40
N GLU A 32 -2.89 -4.37 -17.16
CA GLU A 32 -4.33 -4.15 -17.29
C GLU A 32 -4.57 -2.91 -18.15
N ALA A 33 -5.57 -2.96 -19.04
CA ALA A 33 -5.91 -1.84 -19.93
C ALA A 33 -6.24 -0.58 -19.14
N GLY A 34 -5.66 0.56 -19.56
CA GLY A 34 -5.83 1.85 -18.90
C GLY A 34 -4.92 2.09 -17.69
N GLY A 35 -4.18 1.07 -17.23
CA GLY A 35 -3.18 1.23 -16.17
C GLY A 35 -1.80 1.59 -16.71
N LEU A 36 -0.99 2.18 -15.85
CA LEU A 36 0.40 2.54 -16.11
C LEU A 36 1.34 1.53 -15.44
N PRO A 37 2.39 1.03 -16.11
CA PRO A 37 3.37 0.15 -15.49
C PRO A 37 4.17 0.93 -14.44
N PHE A 38 4.30 0.39 -13.23
CA PHE A 38 5.08 1.01 -12.17
C PHE A 38 5.59 -0.03 -11.16
N ASP A 39 6.88 -0.29 -11.18
CA ASP A 39 7.59 -1.07 -10.16
C ASP A 39 8.37 -0.09 -9.29
N VAL A 40 7.98 0.07 -8.04
CA VAL A 40 8.55 1.04 -7.10
C VAL A 40 10.05 0.83 -6.83
N ARG A 41 10.59 -0.36 -7.13
CA ARG A 41 12.03 -0.65 -7.03
C ARG A 41 12.84 -0.02 -8.16
N LYS A 42 12.21 0.19 -9.32
CA LYS A 42 12.86 0.57 -10.58
C LYS A 42 12.47 1.96 -11.06
N HIS A 43 11.20 2.33 -10.84
CA HIS A 43 10.64 3.56 -11.39
C HIS A 43 10.62 4.66 -10.33
N ARG A 44 10.67 5.88 -10.82
CA ARG A 44 10.47 7.12 -10.07
C ARG A 44 9.14 7.76 -10.46
N LEU A 45 8.65 8.65 -9.62
CA LEU A 45 7.43 9.42 -9.94
C LEU A 45 7.54 10.13 -11.30
N ALA A 46 8.72 10.65 -11.64
CA ALA A 46 9.00 11.34 -12.89
C ALA A 46 8.86 10.46 -14.17
N ASP A 47 8.85 9.13 -14.02
CA ASP A 47 8.63 8.21 -15.15
C ASP A 47 7.15 8.12 -15.55
N LEU A 48 6.25 8.68 -14.74
CA LEU A 48 4.83 8.75 -15.07
C LEU A 48 4.55 9.89 -16.07
N PRO A 49 3.46 9.79 -16.86
CA PRO A 49 3.05 10.85 -17.77
C PRO A 49 2.90 12.20 -17.05
N ALA A 50 3.30 13.30 -17.70
CA ALA A 50 3.22 14.65 -17.12
C ALA A 50 1.81 15.05 -16.64
N ALA A 51 0.75 14.48 -17.26
CA ALA A 51 -0.62 14.67 -16.82
C ALA A 51 -0.88 14.06 -15.43
N ALA A 52 -0.26 12.90 -15.13
CA ALA A 52 -0.36 12.24 -13.84
C ALA A 52 0.33 13.04 -12.72
N LEU A 53 1.43 13.72 -13.04
CA LEU A 53 2.17 14.58 -12.09
C LEU A 53 1.39 15.83 -11.65
N LYS A 54 0.29 16.16 -12.32
CA LYS A 54 -0.62 17.25 -11.92
C LYS A 54 -1.65 16.80 -10.88
N ALA A 55 -1.64 15.55 -10.44
CA ALA A 55 -2.51 15.06 -9.39
C ALA A 55 -2.28 15.81 -8.08
N ARG A 56 -3.36 16.10 -7.35
CA ARG A 56 -3.28 16.72 -6.01
C ARG A 56 -3.06 15.70 -4.90
N HIS A 57 -3.50 14.46 -5.12
CA HIS A 57 -3.47 13.38 -4.12
C HIS A 57 -2.99 12.09 -4.76
N ALA A 58 -2.32 11.27 -3.95
CA ALA A 58 -1.90 9.94 -4.33
C ALA A 58 -2.29 8.91 -3.27
N ILE A 59 -3.06 7.91 -3.66
CA ILE A 59 -3.36 6.73 -2.82
C ILE A 59 -2.25 5.71 -3.04
N VAL A 60 -1.54 5.33 -1.98
CA VAL A 60 -0.37 4.44 -2.04
C VAL A 60 -0.71 3.12 -1.34
N LEU A 61 -1.07 2.10 -2.15
CA LEU A 61 -1.40 0.74 -1.71
C LEU A 61 -0.25 -0.25 -1.96
N LEU A 62 0.90 0.25 -2.40
CA LEU A 62 2.07 -0.56 -2.75
C LEU A 62 2.62 -1.30 -1.53
N GLY A 63 3.09 -2.51 -1.79
CA GLY A 63 3.83 -3.31 -0.83
C GLY A 63 3.68 -4.80 -1.07
N ASP A 64 4.65 -5.54 -0.60
CA ASP A 64 4.58 -6.98 -0.44
C ASP A 64 3.94 -7.28 0.92
N THR A 65 2.72 -7.79 0.90
CA THR A 65 1.93 -8.04 2.12
C THR A 65 2.01 -9.48 2.63
N SER A 66 2.86 -10.31 2.02
CA SER A 66 3.09 -11.68 2.48
C SER A 66 3.94 -11.68 3.74
N LEU A 67 3.33 -12.00 4.88
CA LEU A 67 4.02 -12.10 6.17
C LEU A 67 5.14 -13.14 6.12
N GLU A 68 4.86 -14.29 5.48
CA GLU A 68 5.83 -15.37 5.29
C GLU A 68 7.02 -14.90 4.45
N ARG A 69 6.79 -14.20 3.34
CA ARG A 69 7.87 -13.72 2.48
C ARG A 69 8.67 -12.61 3.14
N CYS A 70 8.05 -11.72 3.88
CA CYS A 70 8.76 -10.71 4.66
C CYS A 70 9.67 -11.35 5.73
N ALA A 71 9.21 -12.42 6.37
CA ALA A 71 10.01 -13.15 7.36
C ALA A 71 11.15 -13.94 6.72
N ALA A 72 10.88 -14.63 5.60
CA ALA A 72 11.86 -15.50 4.94
C ALA A 72 12.90 -14.74 4.09
N GLN A 73 12.54 -13.59 3.55
CA GLN A 73 13.36 -12.78 2.63
C GLN A 73 13.28 -11.29 2.97
N PRO A 74 13.68 -10.88 4.19
CA PRO A 74 13.48 -9.52 4.68
C PRO A 74 14.15 -8.46 3.79
N GLU A 75 15.36 -8.71 3.31
CA GLU A 75 16.11 -7.77 2.46
C GLU A 75 15.40 -7.57 1.11
N VAL A 76 14.91 -8.64 0.49
CA VAL A 76 14.20 -8.56 -0.80
C VAL A 76 12.89 -7.79 -0.66
N THR A 77 12.13 -8.05 0.39
CA THR A 77 10.87 -7.34 0.62
C THR A 77 11.08 -5.89 1.06
N ARG A 78 12.19 -5.61 1.73
CA ARG A 78 12.60 -4.26 2.14
C ARG A 78 12.80 -3.32 0.94
N GLU A 79 13.38 -3.82 -0.16
CA GLU A 79 13.51 -3.03 -1.41
C GLU A 79 12.18 -2.43 -1.87
N THR A 80 11.09 -3.21 -1.75
CA THR A 80 9.74 -2.76 -2.12
C THR A 80 9.07 -2.00 -0.98
N ASN A 81 9.06 -2.60 0.24
CA ASN A 81 8.25 -2.14 1.35
C ASN A 81 8.82 -0.93 2.10
N VAL A 82 10.10 -0.66 1.95
CA VAL A 82 10.77 0.47 2.62
C VAL A 82 11.41 1.39 1.60
N GLU A 83 12.45 0.93 0.91
CA GLU A 83 13.30 1.80 0.11
C GLU A 83 12.57 2.40 -1.08
N GLY A 84 11.86 1.56 -1.83
CA GLY A 84 11.04 2.01 -2.95
C GLY A 84 9.90 2.92 -2.51
N LEU A 85 9.20 2.56 -1.43
CA LEU A 85 8.11 3.37 -0.89
C LEU A 85 8.60 4.72 -0.36
N ILE A 86 9.70 4.76 0.38
CA ILE A 86 10.26 6.03 0.89
C ILE A 86 10.65 6.93 -0.29
N ARG A 87 11.31 6.39 -1.33
CA ARG A 87 11.63 7.17 -2.53
C ARG A 87 10.39 7.74 -3.21
N LEU A 88 9.35 6.92 -3.38
CA LEU A 88 8.10 7.37 -3.99
C LEU A 88 7.40 8.44 -3.15
N LEU A 89 7.30 8.22 -1.84
CA LEU A 89 6.67 9.18 -0.92
C LEU A 89 7.44 10.49 -0.87
N HIS A 90 8.77 10.44 -0.87
CA HIS A 90 9.62 11.62 -0.99
C HIS A 90 9.32 12.37 -2.29
N ASP A 91 9.30 11.69 -3.44
CA ASP A 91 8.98 12.31 -4.73
C ASP A 91 7.59 12.96 -4.72
N LEU A 92 6.57 12.29 -4.16
CA LEU A 92 5.22 12.84 -4.03
C LEU A 92 5.21 14.14 -3.21
N LEU A 93 5.87 14.11 -2.05
CA LEU A 93 5.95 15.28 -1.16
C LEU A 93 6.71 16.46 -1.80
N GLU A 94 7.79 16.19 -2.54
CA GLU A 94 8.52 17.24 -3.29
C GLU A 94 7.67 17.84 -4.42
N HIS A 95 6.83 17.05 -5.07
CA HIS A 95 5.89 17.51 -6.09
C HIS A 95 4.59 18.10 -5.50
N GLN A 96 4.51 18.26 -4.17
CA GLN A 96 3.33 18.77 -3.48
C GLN A 96 2.06 17.92 -3.74
N ILE A 97 2.23 16.63 -4.01
CA ILE A 97 1.14 15.67 -4.15
C ILE A 97 0.90 15.04 -2.78
N PHE A 98 -0.28 15.25 -2.21
CA PHE A 98 -0.64 14.78 -0.88
C PHE A 98 -0.74 13.25 -0.86
N PRO A 99 0.13 12.51 -0.14
CA PRO A 99 0.07 11.08 -0.09
C PRO A 99 -0.93 10.58 0.96
N VAL A 100 -1.73 9.60 0.58
CA VAL A 100 -2.54 8.76 1.47
C VAL A 100 -1.87 7.39 1.52
N PHE A 101 -1.13 7.09 2.58
CA PHE A 101 -0.37 5.87 2.73
C PHE A 101 -1.13 4.83 3.55
N PHE A 102 -1.23 3.63 3.01
CA PHE A 102 -1.88 2.50 3.67
C PHE A 102 -0.86 1.65 4.42
N SER A 103 -0.91 1.75 5.72
CA SER A 103 -0.15 0.96 6.67
C SER A 103 -0.99 -0.19 7.25
N THR A 104 -0.59 -0.74 8.37
CA THR A 104 -1.15 -1.96 8.96
C THR A 104 -1.21 -1.85 10.49
N ASP A 105 -2.14 -2.56 11.12
CA ASP A 105 -2.19 -2.79 12.56
C ASP A 105 -1.00 -3.64 13.07
N ASN A 106 -0.31 -4.36 12.18
CA ASN A 106 0.90 -5.11 12.53
C ASN A 106 2.09 -4.22 12.95
N VAL A 107 1.95 -2.91 12.92
CA VAL A 107 2.92 -1.98 13.55
C VAL A 107 2.86 -2.03 15.08
N PHE A 108 1.81 -2.61 15.65
CA PHE A 108 1.66 -2.82 17.09
C PHE A 108 2.07 -4.24 17.50
N ASP A 109 2.39 -4.42 18.79
CA ASP A 109 2.79 -5.72 19.34
C ASP A 109 1.62 -6.65 19.69
N GLY A 110 0.40 -6.13 19.75
CA GLY A 110 -0.81 -6.92 20.03
C GLY A 110 -1.03 -7.22 21.53
N HIS A 111 -0.22 -6.70 22.44
CA HIS A 111 -0.31 -7.06 23.87
C HIS A 111 -1.51 -6.46 24.59
N GLN A 112 -1.87 -5.21 24.31
CA GLN A 112 -2.91 -4.51 25.08
C GLN A 112 -4.28 -4.42 24.39
N GLY A 113 -4.34 -4.52 23.06
CA GLY A 113 -5.56 -4.25 22.29
C GLY A 113 -6.00 -2.78 22.35
N ASN A 114 -7.04 -2.45 21.56
CA ASN A 114 -7.63 -1.09 21.50
C ASN A 114 -6.59 0.03 21.30
N TYR A 115 -5.57 -0.22 20.44
CA TYR A 115 -4.57 0.76 20.11
C TYR A 115 -5.18 1.98 19.43
N ARG A 116 -4.61 3.14 19.74
CA ARG A 116 -4.97 4.44 19.17
C ARG A 116 -3.90 4.91 18.19
N GLU A 117 -4.23 5.90 17.39
CA GLU A 117 -3.34 6.49 16.39
C GLU A 117 -2.04 7.05 16.99
N VAL A 118 -2.12 7.54 18.24
CA VAL A 118 -0.99 8.14 18.98
C VAL A 118 -0.12 7.12 19.70
N ASP A 119 -0.56 5.86 19.77
CA ASP A 119 0.22 4.83 20.45
C ASP A 119 1.47 4.48 19.63
N PRO A 120 2.62 4.26 20.29
CA PRO A 120 3.86 4.01 19.60
C PRO A 120 3.82 2.72 18.78
N ALA A 121 4.46 2.73 17.62
CA ALA A 121 4.66 1.53 16.83
C ALA A 121 5.73 0.64 17.51
N THR A 122 5.34 -0.59 17.87
CA THR A 122 6.18 -1.61 18.54
C THR A 122 6.10 -2.96 17.81
N PRO A 123 6.40 -3.01 16.47
CA PRO A 123 6.15 -4.18 15.65
C PRO A 123 6.98 -5.39 16.07
N VAL A 124 6.34 -6.56 16.17
CA VAL A 124 7.00 -7.83 16.50
C VAL A 124 7.34 -8.67 15.26
N ILE A 125 6.68 -8.44 14.12
CA ILE A 125 6.93 -9.14 12.85
C ILE A 125 7.60 -8.24 11.82
N GLU A 126 8.34 -8.86 10.88
CA GLU A 126 9.14 -8.11 9.90
C GLU A 126 8.30 -7.19 9.01
N TYR A 127 7.15 -7.66 8.52
CA TYR A 127 6.23 -6.82 7.75
C TYR A 127 5.83 -5.55 8.51
N GLY A 128 5.51 -5.69 9.81
CA GLY A 128 5.20 -4.56 10.68
C GLY A 128 6.38 -3.59 10.83
N ARG A 129 7.63 -4.11 10.99
CA ARG A 129 8.85 -3.29 11.07
C ARG A 129 9.07 -2.48 9.79
N GLN A 130 8.88 -3.12 8.64
CA GLN A 130 9.02 -2.46 7.34
C GLN A 130 7.98 -1.34 7.16
N LYS A 131 6.72 -1.58 7.54
CA LYS A 131 5.67 -0.56 7.50
C LYS A 131 5.93 0.57 8.49
N ALA A 132 6.34 0.27 9.72
CA ALA A 132 6.67 1.27 10.73
C ALA A 132 7.83 2.19 10.28
N ALA A 133 8.82 1.67 9.55
CA ALA A 133 9.90 2.48 9.00
C ALA A 133 9.40 3.53 8.00
N VAL A 134 8.38 3.20 7.18
CA VAL A 134 7.77 4.16 6.26
C VAL A 134 6.90 5.17 7.01
N GLU A 135 6.17 4.74 8.05
CA GLU A 135 5.42 5.65 8.91
C GLU A 135 6.32 6.68 9.57
N GLN A 136 7.47 6.23 10.09
CA GLN A 136 8.49 7.09 10.69
C GLN A 136 8.99 8.14 9.69
N PHE A 137 9.36 7.73 8.47
CA PHE A 137 9.76 8.66 7.41
C PHE A 137 8.70 9.74 7.14
N LEU A 138 7.42 9.34 7.02
CA LEU A 138 6.33 10.31 6.81
C LEU A 138 6.18 11.27 7.98
N SER A 139 6.22 10.77 9.22
CA SER A 139 6.12 11.56 10.44
C SER A 139 7.28 12.58 10.54
N GLU A 140 8.50 12.15 10.24
CA GLU A 140 9.70 12.99 10.30
C GLU A 140 9.77 14.02 9.15
N SER A 141 9.05 13.78 8.05
CA SER A 141 9.04 14.69 6.90
C SER A 141 8.49 16.08 7.21
N GLY A 142 7.66 16.20 8.25
CA GLY A 142 6.95 17.44 8.60
C GLY A 142 6.00 17.95 7.52
N LYS A 143 5.79 17.21 6.43
CA LYS A 143 4.93 17.58 5.30
C LYS A 143 3.53 16.97 5.45
N PRO A 144 2.49 17.58 4.87
CA PRO A 144 1.12 17.07 4.94
C PRO A 144 0.98 15.68 4.30
N HIS A 145 0.42 14.73 5.04
CA HIS A 145 0.12 13.38 4.58
C HIS A 145 -1.05 12.78 5.38
N LEU A 146 -1.61 11.69 4.89
CA LEU A 146 -2.56 10.86 5.64
C LEU A 146 -2.01 9.44 5.75
N LEU A 147 -1.94 8.91 6.96
CA LEU A 147 -1.55 7.55 7.25
C LEU A 147 -2.76 6.77 7.77
N LEU A 148 -3.07 5.64 7.14
CA LEU A 148 -4.18 4.77 7.50
C LEU A 148 -3.66 3.39 7.89
N ARG A 149 -3.75 3.03 9.16
CA ARG A 149 -3.43 1.68 9.66
C ARG A 149 -4.66 0.80 9.50
N LEU A 150 -4.57 -0.17 8.62
CA LEU A 150 -5.65 -1.12 8.36
C LEU A 150 -5.39 -2.45 9.05
N SER A 151 -6.43 -3.05 9.58
CA SER A 151 -6.43 -4.45 9.99
C SER A 151 -6.69 -5.36 8.77
N LYS A 152 -7.00 -6.63 9.00
CA LYS A 152 -7.25 -7.61 7.94
C LYS A 152 -8.39 -7.16 7.02
N ILE A 153 -8.07 -7.02 5.73
CA ILE A 153 -9.06 -6.71 4.70
C ILE A 153 -9.60 -8.02 4.14
N TYR A 154 -10.91 -8.09 3.98
CA TYR A 154 -11.60 -9.22 3.38
C TYR A 154 -12.73 -8.74 2.48
N GLY A 155 -13.02 -9.53 1.45
CA GLY A 155 -14.16 -9.32 0.57
C GLY A 155 -15.31 -10.25 0.91
N LEU A 156 -16.43 -10.05 0.23
CA LEU A 156 -17.66 -10.82 0.44
C LEU A 156 -18.03 -11.68 -0.78
N ARG A 157 -17.25 -11.61 -1.86
CA ARG A 157 -17.55 -12.34 -3.10
C ARG A 157 -16.72 -13.62 -3.17
N PRO A 158 -17.34 -14.78 -3.50
CA PRO A 158 -16.60 -16.01 -3.74
C PRO A 158 -15.45 -15.79 -4.74
N GLY A 159 -14.28 -16.38 -4.46
CA GLY A 159 -13.13 -16.30 -5.35
C GLY A 159 -12.40 -14.94 -5.38
N ASP A 160 -12.69 -14.00 -4.48
CA ASP A 160 -11.98 -12.72 -4.42
C ASP A 160 -10.54 -12.83 -3.85
N GLY A 161 -10.14 -14.02 -3.41
CA GLY A 161 -8.80 -14.33 -2.94
C GLY A 161 -8.48 -13.77 -1.55
N THR A 162 -9.48 -13.30 -0.80
CA THR A 162 -9.30 -12.83 0.58
C THR A 162 -9.42 -13.97 1.59
N LEU A 163 -9.03 -13.72 2.85
CA LEU A 163 -8.98 -14.76 3.88
C LEU A 163 -10.32 -15.48 4.06
N ILE A 164 -11.41 -14.73 4.19
CA ILE A 164 -12.74 -15.32 4.49
C ILE A 164 -13.21 -16.17 3.31
N THR A 165 -13.13 -15.63 2.10
CA THR A 165 -13.57 -16.38 0.91
C THR A 165 -12.66 -17.57 0.62
N GLY A 166 -11.36 -17.47 0.88
CA GLY A 166 -10.42 -18.59 0.79
C GLY A 166 -10.75 -19.72 1.76
N LEU A 167 -11.14 -19.42 3.00
CA LEU A 167 -11.60 -20.41 3.97
C LEU A 167 -12.91 -21.09 3.53
N VAL A 168 -13.87 -20.30 3.04
CA VAL A 168 -15.14 -20.84 2.50
C VAL A 168 -14.86 -21.77 1.31
N ASP A 169 -14.00 -21.37 0.37
CA ASP A 169 -13.64 -22.21 -0.77
C ASP A 169 -12.95 -23.52 -0.35
N GLN A 170 -12.13 -23.50 0.71
CA GLN A 170 -11.51 -24.71 1.26
C GLN A 170 -12.53 -25.65 1.89
N ILE A 171 -13.47 -25.13 2.69
CA ILE A 171 -14.54 -25.91 3.31
C ILE A 171 -15.44 -26.56 2.25
N GLN A 172 -15.72 -25.86 1.15
CA GLN A 172 -16.57 -26.38 0.07
C GLN A 172 -15.89 -27.45 -0.79
N LYS A 173 -14.55 -27.47 -0.81
CA LYS A 173 -13.78 -28.50 -1.56
C LYS A 173 -13.50 -29.78 -0.77
N GLY A 174 -13.88 -29.83 0.51
CA GLY A 174 -13.75 -31.00 1.42
C GLY A 174 -12.38 -31.24 1.88
#